data_261ea4ffb891c98d5fea0e204cee13d0
#
_entry.id   261ea4ffb891c98d5fea0e204cee13d0
#
_cell.length_a   1.000
_cell.length_b   1.000
_cell.length_c   1.000
_cell.angle_alpha   90.00
_cell.angle_beta   90.00
_cell.angle_gamma   90.00
#
_symmetry.space_group_name_H-M   'P 1'
#
loop_
_entity.id
_entity.type
_entity.pdbx_description
1 polymer ?
#
loop_
_entity_poly.entity_id
_entity_poly.type
_entity_poly.pdbx_seq_one_letter_code
_entity_poly.pdbx_strand_id
1 'polypeptide(L)'
;MTASIRTTVVGSYPVPDWLPAYPTAGHLHDATMLVLKAQELAGLDVISDGELGRFDVNHPETNGMIDHFVGPLEGVSTELTGEELSRFRSLPDFRFRSKPAGVVRGPLGPGRLDLIDEYRQVRDLAAAPLKFTVTSPYMLARTLLDGHYGGLEPLVMALGEVLSLQLAEIDAAVIQVDEANVPGRPEDALLAAAGINRVLAGVSSERAVHLCFGNYGGQTVQQGAYRSLLPFFNALECDHLVLEFARRGDAELEVFREVKPEIALGIGV
;
A
#
# COMPACT_ATOMS: atom_id res chain seq x y z
N MET A 1 -16.04 -21.35 22.53
CA MET A 1 -16.32 -20.81 21.19
C MET A 1 -15.03 -21.03 20.36
N THR A 2 -15.09 -21.86 19.34
CA THR A 2 -13.98 -21.97 18.39
C THR A 2 -13.89 -20.64 17.66
N ALA A 3 -12.75 -19.94 17.78
CA ALA A 3 -12.52 -18.76 16.97
C ALA A 3 -12.58 -19.18 15.50
N SER A 4 -13.49 -18.59 14.72
CA SER A 4 -13.51 -18.81 13.28
C SER A 4 -12.33 -18.05 12.66
N ILE A 5 -11.59 -18.71 11.78
CA ILE A 5 -10.57 -18.06 10.96
C ILE A 5 -11.30 -17.21 9.92
N ARG A 6 -11.01 -15.91 9.87
CA ARG A 6 -11.52 -15.02 8.82
C ARG A 6 -10.69 -15.19 7.56
N THR A 7 -11.35 -15.08 6.42
CA THR A 7 -10.76 -15.16 5.09
C THR A 7 -10.79 -13.81 4.38
N THR A 8 -9.71 -13.45 3.71
CA THR A 8 -9.60 -12.20 2.95
C THR A 8 -8.57 -12.35 1.82
N VAL A 9 -8.49 -11.37 0.95
CA VAL A 9 -7.41 -11.18 -0.05
C VAL A 9 -6.47 -10.06 0.40
N VAL A 10 -5.29 -9.98 -0.19
CA VAL A 10 -4.36 -8.88 0.11
C VAL A 10 -4.92 -7.54 -0.37
N GLY A 11 -5.21 -7.41 -1.65
CA GLY A 11 -5.72 -6.17 -2.24
C GLY A 11 -5.87 -6.34 -3.75
N SER A 12 -4.78 -6.13 -4.49
CA SER A 12 -4.76 -6.15 -5.95
C SER A 12 -5.35 -7.42 -6.56
N TYR A 13 -6.16 -7.25 -7.59
CA TYR A 13 -6.74 -8.32 -8.38
C TYR A 13 -6.24 -8.24 -9.84
N PRO A 14 -6.08 -9.35 -10.55
CA PRO A 14 -5.69 -9.31 -11.96
C PRO A 14 -6.64 -8.44 -12.78
N VAL A 15 -6.05 -7.52 -13.55
CA VAL A 15 -6.83 -6.65 -14.43
C VAL A 15 -7.47 -7.51 -15.54
N PRO A 16 -8.80 -7.48 -15.72
CA PRO A 16 -9.45 -8.21 -16.80
C PRO A 16 -8.93 -7.77 -18.17
N ASP A 17 -8.63 -8.71 -19.07
CA ASP A 17 -8.03 -8.43 -20.38
C ASP A 17 -8.79 -7.44 -21.25
N TRP A 18 -10.10 -7.36 -21.06
CA TRP A 18 -10.96 -6.44 -21.81
C TRP A 18 -10.91 -4.99 -21.27
N LEU A 19 -10.52 -4.77 -20.01
CA LEU A 19 -10.46 -3.43 -19.43
C LEU A 19 -9.39 -2.54 -20.09
N PRO A 20 -8.15 -3.00 -20.35
CA PRO A 20 -7.17 -2.21 -21.10
C PRO A 20 -7.62 -1.86 -22.52
N ALA A 21 -8.42 -2.72 -23.15
CA ALA A 21 -8.91 -2.47 -24.50
C ALA A 21 -9.98 -1.36 -24.54
N TYR A 22 -10.73 -1.18 -23.45
CA TYR A 22 -11.84 -0.20 -23.35
C TYR A 22 -11.82 0.47 -21.96
N PRO A 23 -10.86 1.36 -21.67
CA PRO A 23 -10.64 1.93 -20.35
C PRO A 23 -11.59 3.09 -20.06
N THR A 24 -12.89 2.82 -19.99
CA THR A 24 -13.90 3.80 -19.61
C THR A 24 -14.28 3.67 -18.15
N ALA A 25 -14.80 4.73 -17.53
CA ALA A 25 -15.30 4.68 -16.16
C ALA A 25 -16.39 3.62 -15.97
N GLY A 26 -17.26 3.40 -16.98
CA GLY A 26 -18.27 2.34 -16.95
C GLY A 26 -17.64 0.95 -16.92
N HIS A 27 -16.63 0.69 -17.76
CA HIS A 27 -15.93 -0.60 -17.76
C HIS A 27 -15.11 -0.82 -16.49
N LEU A 28 -14.53 0.23 -15.91
CA LEU A 28 -13.86 0.12 -14.61
C LEU A 28 -14.85 -0.25 -13.50
N HIS A 29 -16.03 0.39 -13.49
CA HIS A 29 -17.10 0.04 -12.58
C HIS A 29 -17.54 -1.43 -12.74
N ASP A 30 -17.76 -1.90 -13.97
CA ASP A 30 -18.16 -3.28 -14.26
C ASP A 30 -17.06 -4.27 -13.82
N ALA A 31 -15.78 -3.95 -14.05
CA ALA A 31 -14.66 -4.76 -13.62
C ALA A 31 -14.56 -4.83 -12.08
N THR A 32 -14.76 -3.70 -11.39
CA THR A 32 -14.79 -3.64 -9.92
C THR A 32 -15.95 -4.49 -9.38
N MET A 33 -17.15 -4.36 -9.95
CA MET A 33 -18.30 -5.22 -9.59
C MET A 33 -17.97 -6.72 -9.77
N LEU A 34 -17.33 -7.09 -10.89
CA LEU A 34 -16.95 -8.47 -11.14
C LEU A 34 -15.98 -8.99 -10.06
N VAL A 35 -14.98 -8.19 -9.69
CA VAL A 35 -14.00 -8.55 -8.65
C VAL A 35 -14.68 -8.72 -7.29
N LEU A 36 -15.53 -7.79 -6.90
CA LEU A 36 -16.29 -7.88 -5.65
C LEU A 36 -17.16 -9.13 -5.63
N LYS A 37 -17.94 -9.39 -6.68
CA LYS A 37 -18.82 -10.55 -6.77
C LYS A 37 -18.08 -11.89 -6.81
N ALA A 38 -16.90 -11.94 -7.46
CA ALA A 38 -16.07 -13.14 -7.44
C ALA A 38 -15.63 -13.51 -6.02
N GLN A 39 -15.21 -12.52 -5.23
CA GLN A 39 -14.81 -12.70 -3.83
C GLN A 39 -16.00 -13.08 -2.93
N GLU A 40 -17.15 -12.44 -3.10
CA GLU A 40 -18.39 -12.77 -2.38
C GLU A 40 -18.85 -14.19 -2.68
N LEU A 41 -18.83 -14.63 -3.94
CA LEU A 41 -19.19 -15.99 -4.35
C LEU A 41 -18.18 -17.02 -3.85
N ALA A 42 -16.92 -16.66 -3.67
CA ALA A 42 -15.90 -17.49 -3.03
C ALA A 42 -16.11 -17.60 -1.51
N GLY A 43 -17.00 -16.80 -0.92
CA GLY A 43 -17.34 -16.83 0.50
C GLY A 43 -16.28 -16.17 1.38
N LEU A 44 -15.55 -15.16 0.88
CA LEU A 44 -14.60 -14.41 1.68
C LEU A 44 -15.33 -13.51 2.70
N ASP A 45 -14.81 -13.46 3.92
CA ASP A 45 -15.39 -12.68 5.02
C ASP A 45 -15.11 -11.18 4.88
N VAL A 46 -13.97 -10.80 4.28
CA VAL A 46 -13.58 -9.42 4.00
C VAL A 46 -13.03 -9.36 2.58
N ILE A 47 -13.60 -8.48 1.76
CA ILE A 47 -13.29 -8.35 0.33
C ILE A 47 -12.57 -7.03 0.05
N SER A 48 -11.97 -6.89 -1.14
CA SER A 48 -11.38 -5.64 -1.64
C SER A 48 -11.91 -5.28 -3.03
N ASP A 49 -11.77 -4.02 -3.43
CA ASP A 49 -12.12 -3.53 -4.77
C ASP A 49 -11.19 -4.06 -5.88
N GLY A 50 -10.14 -4.79 -5.49
CA GLY A 50 -9.12 -5.30 -6.40
C GLY A 50 -8.13 -4.24 -6.88
N GLU A 51 -8.24 -3.00 -6.39
CA GLU A 51 -7.35 -1.87 -6.72
C GLU A 51 -7.31 -1.53 -8.22
N LEU A 52 -8.37 -1.91 -8.95
CA LEU A 52 -8.40 -1.77 -10.40
C LEU A 52 -8.35 -0.30 -10.86
N GLY A 53 -8.88 0.63 -10.05
CA GLY A 53 -8.85 2.07 -10.33
C GLY A 53 -7.46 2.73 -10.23
N ARG A 54 -6.48 2.03 -9.66
CA ARG A 54 -5.13 2.56 -9.46
C ARG A 54 -4.20 2.36 -10.65
N PHE A 55 -4.57 1.50 -11.59
CA PHE A 55 -3.77 1.21 -12.78
C PHE A 55 -4.22 2.11 -13.93
N ASP A 56 -3.30 2.92 -14.45
CA ASP A 56 -3.52 3.62 -15.70
C ASP A 56 -3.25 2.65 -16.85
N VAL A 57 -4.33 2.09 -17.41
CA VAL A 57 -4.25 1.13 -18.52
C VAL A 57 -3.69 1.74 -19.80
N ASN A 58 -3.68 3.08 -19.93
CA ASN A 58 -3.09 3.79 -21.05
C ASN A 58 -1.59 4.04 -20.86
N HIS A 59 -1.12 3.94 -19.60
CA HIS A 59 0.25 4.16 -19.20
C HIS A 59 0.77 2.98 -18.36
N PRO A 60 0.93 1.78 -18.96
CA PRO A 60 1.32 0.58 -18.24
C PRO A 60 2.74 0.65 -17.63
N GLU A 61 3.52 1.67 -18.01
CA GLU A 61 4.81 1.98 -17.40
C GLU A 61 4.69 2.65 -16.03
N THR A 62 3.50 3.13 -15.65
CA THR A 62 3.26 3.72 -14.32
C THR A 62 3.00 2.63 -13.30
N ASN A 63 3.36 2.92 -12.05
CA ASN A 63 3.09 2.02 -10.94
C ASN A 63 1.88 2.54 -10.16
N GLY A 64 0.73 1.88 -10.32
CA GLY A 64 -0.52 2.27 -9.66
C GLY A 64 -0.42 2.33 -8.14
N MET A 65 0.45 1.55 -7.51
CA MET A 65 0.69 1.60 -6.07
C MET A 65 1.46 2.84 -5.61
N ILE A 66 2.18 3.50 -6.51
CA ILE A 66 2.99 4.69 -6.19
C ILE A 66 2.41 5.92 -6.86
N ASP A 67 2.34 5.91 -8.19
CA ASP A 67 2.02 7.11 -8.98
C ASP A 67 0.57 7.58 -8.72
N HIS A 68 -0.34 6.66 -8.42
CA HIS A 68 -1.71 6.94 -8.00
C HIS A 68 -1.77 7.81 -6.72
N PHE A 69 -0.92 7.50 -5.73
CA PHE A 69 -0.92 8.24 -4.47
C PHE A 69 -0.13 9.54 -4.52
N VAL A 70 1.01 9.59 -5.23
CA VAL A 70 1.89 10.76 -5.19
C VAL A 70 1.63 11.77 -6.30
N GLY A 71 1.17 11.32 -7.47
CA GLY A 71 0.92 12.19 -8.63
C GLY A 71 -0.12 13.29 -8.39
N PRO A 72 -1.23 13.02 -7.66
CA PRO A 72 -2.24 14.02 -7.35
C PRO A 72 -1.86 15.01 -6.24
N LEU A 73 -0.82 14.72 -5.40
CA LEU A 73 -0.51 15.52 -4.22
C LEU A 73 -0.11 16.95 -4.56
N GLU A 74 -0.59 17.90 -3.79
CA GLU A 74 -0.04 19.25 -3.76
C GLU A 74 1.41 19.19 -3.27
N GLY A 75 2.28 20.01 -3.82
CA GLY A 75 3.70 20.04 -3.51
C GLY A 75 4.54 19.04 -4.30
N VAL A 76 3.94 18.06 -5.01
CA VAL A 76 4.63 17.14 -5.90
C VAL A 76 4.51 17.58 -7.35
N SER A 77 5.64 17.60 -8.07
CA SER A 77 5.70 17.77 -9.51
C SER A 77 6.11 16.48 -10.19
N THR A 78 5.33 16.05 -11.17
CA THR A 78 5.69 14.91 -12.05
C THR A 78 6.53 15.33 -13.25
N GLU A 79 6.67 16.64 -13.49
CA GLU A 79 7.59 17.20 -14.49
C GLU A 79 9.01 17.15 -13.96
N LEU A 80 9.91 16.50 -14.71
CA LEU A 80 11.29 16.23 -14.32
C LEU A 80 12.26 16.94 -15.25
N THR A 81 13.25 17.61 -14.69
CA THR A 81 14.39 18.12 -15.44
C THR A 81 15.43 17.03 -15.73
N GLY A 82 16.29 17.24 -16.72
CA GLY A 82 17.39 16.32 -17.00
C GLY A 82 18.36 16.15 -15.83
N GLU A 83 18.58 17.21 -15.03
CA GLU A 83 19.40 17.18 -13.83
C GLU A 83 18.79 16.29 -12.75
N GLU A 84 17.49 16.41 -12.48
CA GLU A 84 16.75 15.58 -11.53
C GLU A 84 16.76 14.11 -11.92
N LEU A 85 16.58 13.82 -13.21
CA LEU A 85 16.70 12.45 -13.72
C LEU A 85 18.12 11.89 -13.51
N SER A 86 19.14 12.71 -13.77
CA SER A 86 20.54 12.32 -13.57
C SER A 86 20.85 12.09 -12.10
N ARG A 87 20.37 12.99 -11.22
CA ARG A 87 20.47 12.84 -9.77
C ARG A 87 19.82 11.54 -9.30
N PHE A 88 18.58 11.27 -9.72
CA PHE A 88 17.87 10.05 -9.35
C PHE A 88 18.63 8.78 -9.75
N ARG A 89 19.13 8.74 -10.99
CA ARG A 89 19.89 7.60 -11.52
C ARG A 89 21.23 7.37 -10.82
N SER A 90 21.77 8.39 -10.17
CA SER A 90 23.02 8.29 -9.39
C SER A 90 22.80 7.70 -7.98
N LEU A 91 21.53 7.63 -7.52
CA LEU A 91 21.20 7.07 -6.22
C LEU A 91 21.28 5.54 -6.27
N PRO A 92 22.04 4.88 -5.37
CA PRO A 92 22.27 3.44 -5.43
C PRO A 92 21.01 2.60 -5.22
N ASP A 93 19.99 3.20 -4.62
CA ASP A 93 18.85 2.51 -4.03
C ASP A 93 17.62 2.38 -4.94
N PHE A 94 17.66 2.98 -6.14
CA PHE A 94 16.48 3.13 -7.00
C PHE A 94 16.53 2.26 -8.28
N ARG A 95 17.25 1.15 -8.25
CA ARG A 95 17.44 0.28 -9.42
C ARG A 95 16.16 -0.32 -9.99
N PHE A 96 15.07 -0.30 -9.24
CA PHE A 96 13.78 -0.83 -9.67
C PHE A 96 12.91 0.18 -10.45
N ARG A 97 13.34 1.46 -10.49
CA ARG A 97 12.65 2.51 -11.27
C ARG A 97 13.64 3.24 -12.18
N SER A 98 13.20 3.58 -13.38
CA SER A 98 13.99 4.34 -14.34
C SER A 98 13.96 5.86 -14.08
N LYS A 99 12.92 6.33 -13.36
CA LYS A 99 12.69 7.74 -12.99
C LYS A 99 12.00 7.82 -11.62
N PRO A 100 12.11 8.95 -10.89
CA PRO A 100 11.33 9.17 -9.67
C PRO A 100 9.84 9.26 -10.01
N ALA A 101 8.99 8.99 -9.03
CA ALA A 101 7.54 9.19 -9.15
C ALA A 101 7.18 10.69 -9.22
N GLY A 102 8.02 11.54 -8.66
CA GLY A 102 7.91 12.98 -8.70
C GLY A 102 9.01 13.65 -7.91
N VAL A 103 8.99 14.98 -7.91
CA VAL A 103 9.88 15.85 -7.11
C VAL A 103 9.02 16.65 -6.15
N VAL A 104 9.36 16.59 -4.87
CA VAL A 104 8.70 17.40 -3.83
C VAL A 104 9.30 18.80 -3.88
N ARG A 105 8.49 19.79 -4.27
CA ARG A 105 8.92 21.19 -4.46
C ARG A 105 8.36 22.15 -3.41
N GLY A 106 7.45 21.68 -2.57
CA GLY A 106 6.78 22.47 -1.55
C GLY A 106 6.13 21.62 -0.48
N PRO A 107 5.42 22.23 0.47
CA PRO A 107 4.66 21.50 1.47
C PRO A 107 3.66 20.54 0.82
N LEU A 108 3.55 19.32 1.35
CA LEU A 108 2.59 18.34 0.85
C LEU A 108 1.18 18.65 1.38
N GLY A 109 0.21 18.52 0.48
CA GLY A 109 -1.21 18.57 0.77
C GLY A 109 -1.95 17.51 -0.05
N PRO A 110 -3.27 17.30 0.19
CA PRO A 110 -4.05 16.29 -0.52
C PRO A 110 -4.12 16.57 -2.04
N GLY A 111 -4.07 17.84 -2.44
CA GLY A 111 -4.14 18.22 -3.85
C GLY A 111 -5.43 17.70 -4.51
N ARG A 112 -5.28 16.78 -5.47
CA ARG A 112 -6.40 16.10 -6.15
C ARG A 112 -6.59 14.66 -5.69
N LEU A 113 -5.85 14.18 -4.69
CA LEU A 113 -6.03 12.87 -4.11
C LEU A 113 -7.35 12.85 -3.30
N ASP A 114 -8.27 12.00 -3.67
CA ASP A 114 -9.59 11.86 -3.03
C ASP A 114 -9.92 10.39 -2.77
N LEU A 115 -9.25 9.83 -1.75
CA LEU A 115 -9.48 8.44 -1.33
C LEU A 115 -10.88 8.22 -0.76
N ILE A 116 -11.51 9.30 -0.28
CA ILE A 116 -12.86 9.26 0.28
C ILE A 116 -13.87 8.99 -0.86
N ASP A 117 -13.74 9.70 -1.97
CA ASP A 117 -14.60 9.48 -3.14
C ASP A 117 -14.35 8.11 -3.78
N GLU A 118 -13.10 7.69 -3.90
CA GLU A 118 -12.74 6.34 -4.37
C GLU A 118 -13.41 5.26 -3.53
N TYR A 119 -13.35 5.37 -2.21
CA TYR A 119 -14.01 4.43 -1.32
C TYR A 119 -15.54 4.46 -1.48
N ARG A 120 -16.15 5.63 -1.57
CA ARG A 120 -17.61 5.79 -1.74
C ARG A 120 -18.11 5.15 -3.02
N GLN A 121 -17.37 5.25 -4.12
CA GLN A 121 -17.72 4.62 -5.40
C GLN A 121 -17.79 3.09 -5.31
N VAL A 122 -17.03 2.47 -4.41
CA VAL A 122 -16.97 1.02 -4.26
C VAL A 122 -17.84 0.49 -3.13
N ARG A 123 -17.97 1.24 -2.04
CA ARG A 123 -18.69 0.83 -0.83
C ARG A 123 -20.10 0.30 -1.12
N ASP A 124 -20.84 1.01 -1.94
CA ASP A 124 -22.25 0.70 -2.23
C ASP A 124 -22.41 -0.50 -3.20
N LEU A 125 -21.32 -0.98 -3.79
CA LEU A 125 -21.28 -2.16 -4.65
C LEU A 125 -21.03 -3.46 -3.88
N ALA A 126 -20.38 -3.36 -2.72
CA ALA A 126 -20.00 -4.49 -1.89
C ALA A 126 -21.16 -4.94 -1.00
N ALA A 127 -21.42 -6.26 -0.96
CA ALA A 127 -22.38 -6.86 -0.03
C ALA A 127 -21.68 -7.46 1.22
N ALA A 128 -20.38 -7.73 1.13
CA ALA A 128 -19.55 -8.18 2.26
C ALA A 128 -18.74 -6.99 2.85
N PRO A 129 -18.20 -7.14 4.07
CA PRO A 129 -17.28 -6.16 4.66
C PRO A 129 -16.13 -5.81 3.73
N LEU A 130 -15.89 -4.52 3.50
CA LEU A 130 -14.88 -4.02 2.55
C LEU A 130 -13.59 -3.64 3.28
N LYS A 131 -12.47 -4.09 2.73
CA LYS A 131 -11.13 -3.61 3.05
C LYS A 131 -10.75 -2.50 2.08
N PHE A 132 -10.20 -1.42 2.61
CA PHE A 132 -9.58 -0.36 1.80
C PHE A 132 -8.08 -0.33 2.05
N THR A 133 -7.28 -0.32 0.98
CA THR A 133 -5.82 -0.42 1.05
C THR A 133 -5.15 0.89 0.67
N VAL A 134 -4.00 1.20 1.24
CA VAL A 134 -3.16 2.34 0.86
C VAL A 134 -1.69 1.96 0.92
N THR A 135 -0.86 2.59 0.09
CA THR A 135 0.59 2.38 0.12
C THR A 135 1.22 3.14 1.27
N SER A 136 2.19 2.53 1.93
CA SER A 136 2.87 3.12 3.08
C SER A 136 3.60 4.42 2.73
N PRO A 137 3.65 5.40 3.65
CA PRO A 137 4.39 6.64 3.45
C PRO A 137 5.87 6.41 3.17
N TYR A 138 6.46 5.39 3.78
CA TYR A 138 7.86 5.04 3.56
C TYR A 138 8.11 4.59 2.11
N MET A 139 7.26 3.70 1.55
CA MET A 139 7.34 3.31 0.14
C MET A 139 7.19 4.52 -0.78
N LEU A 140 6.23 5.39 -0.52
CA LEU A 140 5.99 6.59 -1.33
C LEU A 140 7.20 7.53 -1.29
N ALA A 141 7.70 7.86 -0.08
CA ALA A 141 8.85 8.72 0.11
C ALA A 141 10.10 8.22 -0.62
N ARG A 142 10.32 6.90 -0.59
CA ARG A 142 11.47 6.26 -1.26
C ARG A 142 11.43 6.36 -2.78
N THR A 143 10.32 6.73 -3.39
CA THR A 143 10.19 6.90 -4.84
C THR A 143 10.23 8.38 -5.29
N LEU A 144 10.21 9.31 -4.35
CA LEU A 144 10.24 10.75 -4.61
C LEU A 144 11.66 11.32 -4.49
N LEU A 145 11.95 12.36 -5.26
CA LEU A 145 13.08 13.24 -4.98
C LEU A 145 12.61 14.34 -4.03
N ASP A 146 13.23 14.41 -2.87
CA ASP A 146 12.96 15.49 -1.92
C ASP A 146 13.74 16.75 -2.31
N GLY A 147 13.02 17.84 -2.54
CA GLY A 147 13.53 19.18 -2.74
C GLY A 147 13.03 20.18 -1.69
N HIS A 148 12.28 19.74 -0.68
CA HIS A 148 11.64 20.65 0.27
C HIS A 148 11.89 20.28 1.75
N TYR A 149 11.73 19.01 2.14
CA TYR A 149 11.76 18.61 3.56
C TYR A 149 13.16 18.39 4.13
N GLY A 150 14.16 18.21 3.26
CA GLY A 150 15.56 18.06 3.66
C GLY A 150 15.92 16.72 4.27
N GLY A 151 15.10 15.69 4.08
CA GLY A 151 15.40 14.33 4.54
C GLY A 151 14.23 13.36 4.46
N LEU A 152 14.57 12.07 4.54
CA LEU A 152 13.59 11.00 4.39
C LEU A 152 12.53 11.01 5.51
N GLU A 153 12.95 11.18 6.76
CA GLU A 153 12.05 11.14 7.92
C GLU A 153 10.97 12.22 7.86
N PRO A 154 11.27 13.53 7.72
CA PRO A 154 10.23 14.55 7.62
C PRO A 154 9.32 14.35 6.39
N LEU A 155 9.83 13.83 5.28
CA LEU A 155 9.02 13.50 4.11
C LEU A 155 8.05 12.34 4.39
N VAL A 156 8.51 11.27 5.04
CA VAL A 156 7.66 10.13 5.45
C VAL A 156 6.53 10.61 6.36
N MET A 157 6.86 11.45 7.35
CA MET A 157 5.86 11.96 8.29
C MET A 157 4.84 12.88 7.62
N ALA A 158 5.26 13.71 6.68
CA ALA A 158 4.35 14.57 5.91
C ALA A 158 3.39 13.77 5.02
N LEU A 159 3.89 12.73 4.34
CA LEU A 159 3.04 11.80 3.58
C LEU A 159 2.05 11.06 4.50
N GLY A 160 2.53 10.62 5.67
CA GLY A 160 1.68 9.98 6.68
C GLY A 160 0.54 10.88 7.14
N GLU A 161 0.81 12.17 7.33
CA GLU A 161 -0.21 13.17 7.69
C GLU A 161 -1.27 13.31 6.61
N VAL A 162 -0.87 13.48 5.36
CA VAL A 162 -1.82 13.63 4.24
C VAL A 162 -2.71 12.41 4.11
N LEU A 163 -2.14 11.19 4.18
CA LEU A 163 -2.93 9.96 4.11
C LEU A 163 -3.84 9.80 5.33
N SER A 164 -3.37 10.13 6.53
CA SER A 164 -4.20 10.06 7.75
C SER A 164 -5.46 10.91 7.65
N LEU A 165 -5.34 12.14 7.13
CA LEU A 165 -6.48 13.04 6.92
C LEU A 165 -7.50 12.45 5.92
N GLN A 166 -7.03 11.81 4.86
CA GLN A 166 -7.89 11.14 3.88
C GLN A 166 -8.62 9.93 4.48
N LEU A 167 -7.94 9.13 5.29
CA LEU A 167 -8.50 7.90 5.85
C LEU A 167 -9.44 8.12 7.05
N ALA A 168 -9.36 9.26 7.72
CA ALA A 168 -10.18 9.54 8.89
C ALA A 168 -11.70 9.53 8.62
N GLU A 169 -12.11 9.75 7.37
CA GLU A 169 -13.52 9.77 6.95
C GLU A 169 -13.96 8.45 6.28
N ILE A 170 -13.07 7.46 6.16
CA ILE A 170 -13.37 6.17 5.52
C ILE A 170 -13.83 5.17 6.57
N ASP A 171 -15.08 4.70 6.43
CA ASP A 171 -15.75 3.72 7.31
C ASP A 171 -15.64 2.27 6.81
N ALA A 172 -14.55 1.93 6.10
CA ALA A 172 -14.28 0.56 5.68
C ALA A 172 -14.16 -0.38 6.90
N ALA A 173 -14.49 -1.66 6.73
CA ALA A 173 -14.36 -2.64 7.80
C ALA A 173 -12.89 -2.80 8.24
N VAL A 174 -11.96 -2.71 7.28
CA VAL A 174 -10.51 -2.77 7.51
C VAL A 174 -9.83 -1.70 6.69
N ILE A 175 -8.92 -0.94 7.29
CA ILE A 175 -7.94 -0.11 6.59
C ILE A 175 -6.59 -0.84 6.63
N GLN A 176 -6.01 -1.11 5.46
CA GLN A 176 -4.73 -1.80 5.32
C GLN A 176 -3.67 -0.88 4.72
N VAL A 177 -2.51 -0.80 5.37
CA VAL A 177 -1.33 -0.11 4.83
C VAL A 177 -0.36 -1.14 4.28
N ASP A 178 0.03 -0.99 3.01
CA ASP A 178 0.90 -1.94 2.30
C ASP A 178 2.35 -1.45 2.30
N GLU A 179 3.26 -2.32 2.77
CA GLU A 179 4.70 -2.06 2.85
C GLU A 179 5.49 -3.19 2.18
N ALA A 180 6.37 -2.85 1.24
CA ALA A 180 7.19 -3.83 0.52
C ALA A 180 8.68 -3.45 0.40
N ASN A 181 9.10 -2.29 0.91
CA ASN A 181 10.47 -1.81 0.78
C ASN A 181 11.31 -2.05 2.03
N VAL A 182 10.70 -2.03 3.21
CA VAL A 182 11.40 -2.23 4.48
C VAL A 182 12.12 -3.59 4.59
N PRO A 183 11.66 -4.70 3.95
CA PRO A 183 12.41 -5.95 3.97
C PRO A 183 13.81 -5.85 3.36
N GLY A 184 13.99 -4.99 2.37
CA GLY A 184 15.31 -4.71 1.78
C GLY A 184 16.14 -3.69 2.56
N ARG A 185 15.57 -3.08 3.61
CA ARG A 185 16.17 -2.01 4.42
C ARG A 185 15.75 -2.09 5.87
N PRO A 186 16.12 -3.15 6.57
CA PRO A 186 15.73 -3.34 7.97
C PRO A 186 16.26 -2.25 8.91
N GLU A 187 17.28 -1.49 8.49
CA GLU A 187 17.78 -0.32 9.21
C GLU A 187 16.74 0.82 9.30
N ASP A 188 15.83 0.92 8.35
CA ASP A 188 14.75 1.91 8.31
C ASP A 188 13.45 1.41 8.99
N ALA A 189 13.49 0.26 9.64
CA ALA A 189 12.32 -0.40 10.25
C ALA A 189 11.48 0.51 11.15
N LEU A 190 12.12 1.27 12.03
CA LEU A 190 11.43 2.16 12.96
C LEU A 190 10.82 3.38 12.24
N LEU A 191 11.51 3.90 11.22
CA LEU A 191 10.97 5.01 10.42
C LEU A 191 9.74 4.57 9.61
N ALA A 192 9.80 3.40 8.97
CA ALA A 192 8.68 2.85 8.23
C ALA A 192 7.46 2.62 9.15
N ALA A 193 7.69 2.04 10.35
CA ALA A 193 6.64 1.86 11.35
C ALA A 193 6.05 3.20 11.82
N ALA A 194 6.87 4.21 12.08
CA ALA A 194 6.41 5.54 12.49
C ALA A 194 5.51 6.19 11.42
N GLY A 195 5.89 6.09 10.14
CA GLY A 195 5.07 6.57 9.03
C GLY A 195 3.72 5.86 8.95
N ILE A 196 3.70 4.53 9.09
CA ILE A 196 2.48 3.73 9.09
C ILE A 196 1.59 4.08 10.29
N ASN A 197 2.15 4.18 11.49
CA ASN A 197 1.41 4.57 12.69
C ASN A 197 0.78 5.96 12.52
N ARG A 198 1.48 6.90 11.85
CA ARG A 198 0.93 8.22 11.53
C ARG A 198 -0.31 8.12 10.64
N VAL A 199 -0.29 7.25 9.63
CA VAL A 199 -1.46 6.98 8.77
C VAL A 199 -2.61 6.42 9.58
N LEU A 200 -2.33 5.41 10.41
CA LEU A 200 -3.34 4.68 11.17
C LEU A 200 -3.90 5.44 12.38
N ALA A 201 -3.25 6.51 12.82
CA ALA A 201 -3.67 7.29 14.01
C ALA A 201 -5.08 7.88 13.89
N GLY A 202 -5.53 8.21 12.68
CA GLY A 202 -6.88 8.74 12.40
C GLY A 202 -7.93 7.66 12.09
N VAL A 203 -7.54 6.40 12.01
CA VAL A 203 -8.41 5.30 11.60
C VAL A 203 -9.19 4.75 12.78
N SER A 204 -10.53 4.71 12.68
CA SER A 204 -11.44 4.19 13.71
C SER A 204 -11.85 2.74 13.50
N SER A 205 -11.68 2.20 12.29
CA SER A 205 -11.93 0.82 11.92
C SER A 205 -10.75 -0.10 12.22
N GLU A 206 -10.87 -1.39 11.91
CA GLU A 206 -9.79 -2.35 12.09
C GLU A 206 -8.57 -1.99 11.24
N ARG A 207 -7.39 -1.94 11.85
CA ARG A 207 -6.13 -1.47 11.26
C ARG A 207 -5.25 -2.65 10.90
N ALA A 208 -4.92 -2.78 9.63
CA ALA A 208 -4.05 -3.83 9.12
C ALA A 208 -2.75 -3.26 8.53
N VAL A 209 -1.68 -4.02 8.64
CA VAL A 209 -0.44 -3.75 7.92
C VAL A 209 -0.07 -4.98 7.12
N HIS A 210 -0.04 -4.84 5.79
CA HIS A 210 0.48 -5.88 4.92
C HIS A 210 1.96 -5.67 4.69
N LEU A 211 2.73 -6.72 4.90
CA LEU A 211 4.14 -6.77 4.57
C LEU A 211 4.40 -7.88 3.56
N CYS A 212 4.94 -7.50 2.41
CA CYS A 212 5.49 -8.44 1.44
C CYS A 212 6.93 -8.09 1.09
N PHE A 213 7.55 -8.92 0.27
CA PHE A 213 8.92 -8.71 -0.22
C PHE A 213 8.96 -8.17 -1.64
N GLY A 214 7.88 -7.51 -2.05
CA GLY A 214 7.65 -7.04 -3.41
C GLY A 214 7.37 -8.20 -4.37
N ASN A 215 6.38 -8.02 -5.24
CA ASN A 215 6.01 -9.01 -6.22
C ASN A 215 5.90 -8.36 -7.60
N TYR A 216 6.92 -8.53 -8.43
CA TYR A 216 6.90 -8.11 -9.82
C TYR A 216 6.91 -9.33 -10.73
N GLY A 217 5.82 -9.53 -11.47
CA GLY A 217 5.70 -10.66 -12.37
C GLY A 217 5.86 -12.04 -11.69
N GLY A 218 5.41 -12.15 -10.45
CA GLY A 218 5.53 -13.37 -9.67
C GLY A 218 6.92 -13.62 -9.06
N GLN A 219 7.81 -12.62 -9.05
CA GLN A 219 9.15 -12.74 -8.43
C GLN A 219 9.28 -11.83 -7.22
N THR A 220 9.89 -12.35 -6.16
CA THR A 220 10.25 -11.58 -4.96
C THR A 220 11.37 -10.60 -5.30
N VAL A 221 11.15 -9.32 -5.04
CA VAL A 221 12.12 -8.24 -5.35
C VAL A 221 13.09 -8.02 -4.20
N GLN A 222 12.59 -8.05 -2.96
CA GLN A 222 13.39 -7.80 -1.77
C GLN A 222 13.89 -9.12 -1.16
N GLN A 223 15.16 -9.13 -0.76
CA GLN A 223 15.74 -10.23 0.01
C GLN A 223 15.66 -9.87 1.49
N GLY A 224 15.42 -10.86 2.35
CA GLY A 224 15.34 -10.67 3.78
C GLY A 224 14.57 -11.79 4.48
N ALA A 225 14.53 -11.72 5.79
CA ALA A 225 13.79 -12.61 6.66
C ALA A 225 12.95 -11.80 7.65
N TYR A 226 11.82 -12.35 8.09
CA TYR A 226 10.96 -11.70 9.08
C TYR A 226 11.68 -11.40 10.39
N ARG A 227 12.67 -12.21 10.78
CA ARG A 227 13.46 -11.98 11.99
C ARG A 227 14.18 -10.63 12.01
N SER A 228 14.69 -10.16 10.89
CA SER A 228 15.34 -8.84 10.81
C SER A 228 14.35 -7.67 10.96
N LEU A 229 13.04 -7.94 10.85
CA LEU A 229 11.95 -6.97 10.92
C LEU A 229 11.21 -6.98 12.26
N LEU A 230 11.68 -7.71 13.27
CA LEU A 230 11.08 -7.68 14.61
C LEU A 230 10.95 -6.25 15.19
N PRO A 231 11.94 -5.35 15.02
CA PRO A 231 11.79 -3.95 15.46
C PRO A 231 10.62 -3.23 14.74
N PHE A 232 10.41 -3.51 13.44
CA PHE A 232 9.28 -2.99 12.67
C PHE A 232 7.96 -3.47 13.25
N PHE A 233 7.76 -4.80 13.36
CA PHE A 233 6.51 -5.38 13.85
C PHE A 233 6.16 -4.89 15.26
N ASN A 234 7.16 -4.84 16.15
CA ASN A 234 6.95 -4.41 17.54
C ASN A 234 6.79 -2.89 17.70
N ALA A 235 7.10 -2.08 16.68
CA ALA A 235 6.84 -0.66 16.68
C ALA A 235 5.45 -0.30 16.10
N LEU A 236 4.80 -1.23 15.37
CA LEU A 236 3.49 -0.98 14.77
C LEU A 236 2.36 -0.86 15.81
N GLU A 237 1.39 -0.01 15.49
CA GLU A 237 0.15 0.21 16.25
C GLU A 237 -1.04 -0.22 15.38
N CYS A 238 -1.12 -1.53 15.09
CA CYS A 238 -2.15 -2.13 14.26
C CYS A 238 -2.83 -3.30 14.99
N ASP A 239 -3.98 -3.73 14.48
CA ASP A 239 -4.75 -4.81 15.06
C ASP A 239 -4.34 -6.16 14.48
N HIS A 240 -3.89 -6.19 13.21
CA HIS A 240 -3.32 -7.41 12.61
C HIS A 240 -2.30 -7.13 11.50
N LEU A 241 -1.43 -8.13 11.28
CA LEU A 241 -0.50 -8.20 10.16
C LEU A 241 -1.08 -9.08 9.06
N VAL A 242 -0.77 -8.77 7.79
CA VAL A 242 -1.05 -9.62 6.62
C VAL A 242 0.29 -9.98 5.97
N LEU A 243 0.65 -11.26 6.01
CA LEU A 243 2.02 -11.73 5.76
C LEU A 243 2.07 -12.76 4.65
N GLU A 244 3.09 -12.70 3.82
CA GLU A 244 3.34 -13.65 2.74
C GLU A 244 4.05 -14.90 3.28
N PHE A 245 3.39 -16.08 3.21
CA PHE A 245 3.97 -17.37 3.57
C PHE A 245 3.91 -18.40 2.45
N ALA A 246 3.14 -18.16 1.39
CA ALA A 246 2.97 -19.11 0.29
C ALA A 246 4.32 -19.59 -0.32
N ARG A 247 5.35 -18.74 -0.30
CA ARG A 247 6.69 -19.07 -0.82
C ARG A 247 7.75 -19.28 0.25
N ARG A 248 7.49 -18.84 1.50
CA ARG A 248 8.47 -18.87 2.60
C ARG A 248 8.36 -20.13 3.44
N GLY A 249 7.20 -20.79 3.41
CA GLY A 249 6.91 -21.93 4.26
C GLY A 249 6.88 -21.55 5.76
N ASP A 250 6.69 -22.57 6.60
CA ASP A 250 6.37 -22.39 8.02
C ASP A 250 7.59 -22.06 8.90
N ALA A 251 8.81 -22.14 8.35
CA ALA A 251 10.05 -22.02 9.14
C ALA A 251 10.20 -20.65 9.84
N GLU A 252 9.60 -19.59 9.28
CA GLU A 252 9.65 -18.25 9.85
C GLU A 252 8.49 -17.93 10.81
N LEU A 253 7.49 -18.81 10.96
CA LEU A 253 6.35 -18.58 11.88
C LEU A 253 6.79 -18.43 13.35
N GLU A 254 7.84 -19.12 13.75
CA GLU A 254 8.38 -19.03 15.12
C GLU A 254 8.81 -17.60 15.51
N VAL A 255 9.19 -16.76 14.52
CA VAL A 255 9.56 -15.36 14.74
C VAL A 255 8.42 -14.57 15.35
N PHE A 256 7.19 -14.88 14.97
CA PHE A 256 6.00 -14.12 15.40
C PHE A 256 5.61 -14.40 16.87
N ARG A 257 6.24 -15.33 17.54
CA ARG A 257 6.15 -15.47 19.01
C ARG A 257 6.83 -14.31 19.75
N GLU A 258 7.71 -13.57 19.07
CA GLU A 258 8.43 -12.40 19.61
C GLU A 258 7.73 -11.08 19.23
N VAL A 259 6.62 -11.14 18.48
CA VAL A 259 5.76 -10.00 18.18
C VAL A 259 4.73 -9.80 19.30
N LYS A 260 4.31 -8.57 19.53
CA LYS A 260 3.28 -8.19 20.51
C LYS A 260 2.06 -9.13 20.39
N PRO A 261 1.61 -9.76 21.49
CA PRO A 261 0.55 -10.77 21.45
C PRO A 261 -0.83 -10.22 21.09
N GLU A 262 -1.03 -8.91 21.20
CA GLU A 262 -2.27 -8.24 20.77
C GLU A 262 -2.41 -8.09 19.26
N ILE A 263 -1.33 -8.24 18.50
CA ILE A 263 -1.35 -8.16 17.04
C ILE A 263 -1.71 -9.53 16.46
N ALA A 264 -2.85 -9.64 15.82
CA ALA A 264 -3.27 -10.84 15.13
C ALA A 264 -2.47 -11.07 13.83
N LEU A 265 -2.45 -12.32 13.33
CA LEU A 265 -1.72 -12.69 12.12
C LEU A 265 -2.67 -13.15 11.02
N GLY A 266 -2.59 -12.52 9.85
CA GLY A 266 -3.14 -12.97 8.59
C GLY A 266 -2.04 -13.68 7.79
N ILE A 267 -2.23 -14.96 7.50
CA ILE A 267 -1.24 -15.80 6.83
C ILE A 267 -1.65 -16.00 5.38
N GLY A 268 -0.81 -15.55 4.45
CA GLY A 268 -0.98 -15.78 3.02
C GLY A 268 -0.58 -17.21 2.65
N VAL A 269 -1.50 -17.95 2.01
CA VAL A 269 -1.36 -19.34 1.63
C VAL A 269 -1.37 -19.54 0.12
#